data_f166e5d9eb182c2fd93eb927f70a1d60
#
_entry.id   f166e5d9eb182c2fd93eb927f70a1d60
#
_cell.length_a   1.000
_cell.length_b   1.000
_cell.length_c   1.000
_cell.angle_alpha   90.00
_cell.angle_beta   90.00
_cell.angle_gamma   90.00
#
_symmetry.space_group_name_H-M   'P 1'
#
loop_
_entity.id
_entity.type
_entity.pdbx_description
1 polymer ?
#
loop_
_entity_poly.entity_id
_entity_poly.type
_entity_poly.pdbx_seq_one_letter_code
_entity_poly.pdbx_strand_id
1 'polypeptide(L)'
;MTEQEKVTFLSEKVKELNKITSEIEAVFPEKSFKLDGILIGNIVELLTAQAYGITLYKQSEKTHDGEVDGKKVQIKGTQGKDAIVIREEPEYLLVEYLDKESGTIQEIYNGPGALAWQYRSYVPSMNFYTIRINKLLELDATLQEEERIIPVISVPKFVKGIIEKKKEITEKGQAKRKTGKTLVKGYINRNNQENYGCLNKPGNHYNQMAYLLHCNECGFEYEANGCDVAIRKCPRCMQ
;
A
#
# COMPACT_ATOMS: atom_id res chain seq x y z
N MET A 1 1.71 22.84 25.63
CA MET A 1 0.90 21.65 25.26
C MET A 1 1.58 20.43 25.84
N THR A 2 0.84 19.60 26.53
CA THR A 2 1.29 18.26 26.95
C THR A 2 1.40 17.34 25.72
N GLU A 3 2.06 16.20 25.85
CA GLU A 3 2.17 15.22 24.75
C GLU A 3 0.77 14.74 24.30
N GLN A 4 -0.14 14.50 25.25
CA GLN A 4 -1.53 14.14 24.96
C GLN A 4 -2.28 15.24 24.18
N GLU A 5 -2.08 16.50 24.53
CA GLU A 5 -2.68 17.63 23.78
C GLU A 5 -2.14 17.73 22.37
N LYS A 6 -0.85 17.46 22.14
CA LYS A 6 -0.24 17.43 20.81
C LYS A 6 -0.82 16.31 19.94
N VAL A 7 -0.98 15.10 20.51
CA VAL A 7 -1.61 13.97 19.81
C VAL A 7 -3.04 14.31 19.42
N THR A 8 -3.83 14.84 20.35
CA THR A 8 -5.22 15.23 20.10
C THR A 8 -5.30 16.28 19.00
N PHE A 9 -4.49 17.34 19.09
CA PHE A 9 -4.41 18.38 18.08
C PHE A 9 -4.08 17.83 16.69
N LEU A 10 -3.06 16.95 16.60
CA LEU A 10 -2.63 16.38 15.33
C LEU A 10 -3.71 15.46 14.74
N SER A 11 -4.36 14.65 15.59
CA SER A 11 -5.48 13.79 15.18
C SER A 11 -6.65 14.58 14.59
N GLU A 12 -7.00 15.71 15.22
CA GLU A 12 -8.06 16.60 14.70
C GLU A 12 -7.66 17.19 13.34
N LYS A 13 -6.40 17.61 13.17
CA LYS A 13 -5.91 18.13 11.89
C LYS A 13 -5.89 17.08 10.78
N VAL A 14 -5.61 15.82 11.09
CA VAL A 14 -5.73 14.72 10.12
C VAL A 14 -7.18 14.55 9.64
N LYS A 15 -8.16 14.61 10.55
CA LYS A 15 -9.59 14.55 10.19
C LYS A 15 -9.98 15.74 9.28
N GLU A 16 -9.55 16.95 9.61
CA GLU A 16 -9.82 18.15 8.81
C GLU A 16 -9.24 17.99 7.40
N LEU A 17 -7.98 17.57 7.28
CA LEU A 17 -7.33 17.32 5.99
C LEU A 17 -8.07 16.24 5.17
N ASN A 18 -8.48 15.13 5.79
CA ASN A 18 -9.25 14.09 5.13
C ASN A 18 -10.61 14.60 4.65
N LYS A 19 -11.27 15.45 5.42
CA LYS A 19 -12.54 16.09 5.05
C LYS A 19 -12.34 17.01 3.83
N ILE A 20 -11.33 17.90 3.86
CA ILE A 20 -11.02 18.84 2.77
C ILE A 20 -10.75 18.05 1.47
N THR A 21 -9.91 17.02 1.51
CA THR A 21 -9.62 16.22 0.31
C THR A 21 -10.85 15.50 -0.22
N SER A 22 -11.73 15.00 0.65
CA SER A 22 -12.99 14.36 0.26
C SER A 22 -13.97 15.35 -0.39
N GLU A 23 -14.05 16.58 0.13
CA GLU A 23 -14.87 17.65 -0.45
C GLU A 23 -14.39 18.04 -1.84
N ILE A 24 -13.07 18.12 -2.05
CA ILE A 24 -12.48 18.40 -3.37
C ILE A 24 -12.77 17.22 -4.34
N GLU A 25 -12.60 15.97 -3.91
CA GLU A 25 -12.91 14.78 -4.72
C GLU A 25 -14.39 14.72 -5.11
N ALA A 26 -15.29 15.17 -4.25
CA ALA A 26 -16.73 15.22 -4.57
C ALA A 26 -17.05 16.20 -5.72
N VAL A 27 -16.28 17.29 -5.84
CA VAL A 27 -16.42 18.28 -6.93
C VAL A 27 -15.66 17.84 -8.19
N PHE A 28 -14.52 17.17 -8.04
CA PHE A 28 -13.63 16.76 -9.13
C PHE A 28 -13.41 15.24 -9.12
N PRO A 29 -14.44 14.44 -9.43
CA PRO A 29 -14.41 12.98 -9.30
C PRO A 29 -13.43 12.28 -10.27
N GLU A 30 -12.93 12.99 -11.29
CA GLU A 30 -11.94 12.49 -12.23
C GLU A 30 -10.50 12.48 -11.66
N LYS A 31 -10.29 13.13 -10.50
CA LYS A 31 -8.99 13.20 -9.81
C LYS A 31 -9.08 12.57 -8.42
N SER A 32 -7.96 12.06 -7.93
CA SER A 32 -7.82 11.58 -6.57
C SER A 32 -6.92 12.50 -5.76
N PHE A 33 -7.43 12.98 -4.62
CA PHE A 33 -6.74 13.90 -3.70
C PHE A 33 -6.33 13.16 -2.42
N LYS A 34 -5.52 12.10 -2.59
CA LYS A 34 -5.08 11.26 -1.47
C LYS A 34 -4.08 12.01 -0.59
N LEU A 35 -4.30 11.92 0.71
CA LEU A 35 -3.27 12.27 1.68
C LEU A 35 -2.19 11.19 1.63
N ASP A 36 -1.00 11.49 1.09
CA ASP A 36 0.11 10.53 1.00
C ASP A 36 1.48 11.22 1.04
N GLY A 37 2.54 10.46 0.77
CA GLY A 37 3.90 10.97 0.68
C GLY A 37 4.44 11.53 1.99
N ILE A 38 5.23 12.61 1.88
CA ILE A 38 5.96 13.22 3.00
C ILE A 38 5.00 13.71 4.10
N LEU A 39 3.85 14.29 3.73
CA LEU A 39 2.89 14.79 4.72
C LEU A 39 2.43 13.68 5.67
N ILE A 40 2.03 12.55 5.11
CA ILE A 40 1.56 11.42 5.92
C ILE A 40 2.71 10.75 6.68
N GLY A 41 3.90 10.65 6.06
CA GLY A 41 5.09 10.16 6.75
C GLY A 41 5.35 10.96 8.02
N ASN A 42 5.47 12.28 7.92
CA ASN A 42 5.71 13.17 9.05
C ASN A 42 4.58 13.13 10.11
N ILE A 43 3.33 13.04 9.69
CA ILE A 43 2.20 12.90 10.63
C ILE A 43 2.32 11.62 11.44
N VAL A 44 2.58 10.48 10.79
CA VAL A 44 2.74 9.19 11.49
C VAL A 44 3.96 9.23 12.39
N GLU A 45 5.10 9.74 11.92
CA GLU A 45 6.30 9.90 12.74
C GLU A 45 6.03 10.72 14.01
N LEU A 46 5.33 11.85 13.89
CA LEU A 46 4.97 12.69 15.04
C LEU A 46 3.99 11.99 15.99
N LEU A 47 2.93 11.36 15.48
CA LEU A 47 1.97 10.63 16.32
C LEU A 47 2.64 9.48 17.06
N THR A 48 3.48 8.70 16.36
CA THR A 48 4.22 7.58 16.91
C THR A 48 5.24 8.07 17.95
N ALA A 49 5.99 9.13 17.65
CA ALA A 49 6.96 9.68 18.57
C ALA A 49 6.32 10.13 19.88
N GLN A 50 5.17 10.81 19.83
CA GLN A 50 4.43 11.20 21.02
C GLN A 50 3.88 9.99 21.78
N ALA A 51 3.36 8.98 21.05
CA ALA A 51 2.76 7.81 21.69
C ALA A 51 3.78 6.90 22.37
N TYR A 52 5.01 6.82 21.85
CA TYR A 52 6.05 5.92 22.36
C TYR A 52 7.20 6.65 23.09
N GLY A 53 7.13 7.97 23.24
CA GLY A 53 8.20 8.74 23.90
C GLY A 53 9.49 8.80 23.09
N ILE A 54 9.42 8.68 21.75
CA ILE A 54 10.58 8.69 20.85
C ILE A 54 11.10 10.11 20.67
N THR A 55 12.40 10.31 20.83
CA THR A 55 13.08 11.53 20.43
C THR A 55 13.41 11.48 18.95
N LEU A 56 12.70 12.24 18.12
CA LEU A 56 12.95 12.27 16.68
C LEU A 56 14.27 12.94 16.34
N TYR A 57 14.99 12.39 15.37
CA TYR A 57 16.17 13.00 14.79
C TYR A 57 15.83 14.17 13.88
N LYS A 58 16.79 15.06 13.64
CA LYS A 58 16.68 16.07 12.60
C LYS A 58 16.71 15.37 11.23
N GLN A 59 15.97 15.90 10.26
CA GLN A 59 15.62 15.34 8.94
C GLN A 59 16.76 14.75 8.04
N SER A 60 17.96 14.55 8.51
CA SER A 60 19.13 14.09 7.73
C SER A 60 19.65 12.69 8.07
N GLU A 61 19.02 12.00 9.00
CA GLU A 61 19.40 10.62 9.35
C GLU A 61 18.80 9.63 8.34
N LYS A 62 19.65 8.73 7.79
CA LYS A 62 19.25 7.91 6.62
C LYS A 62 18.39 6.71 6.94
N THR A 63 18.53 6.09 8.10
CA THR A 63 17.95 4.77 8.39
C THR A 63 16.96 4.79 9.52
N HIS A 64 17.10 5.71 10.48
CA HIS A 64 16.26 5.76 11.67
C HIS A 64 15.66 7.16 11.83
N ASP A 65 14.41 7.19 12.29
CA ASP A 65 13.67 8.44 12.46
C ASP A 65 13.85 9.04 13.87
N GLY A 66 14.26 8.22 14.85
CA GLY A 66 14.48 8.67 16.22
C GLY A 66 15.04 7.57 17.12
N GLU A 67 15.02 7.85 18.43
CA GLU A 67 15.48 6.91 19.46
C GLU A 67 14.62 6.96 20.72
N VAL A 68 14.54 5.83 21.42
CA VAL A 68 13.92 5.69 22.75
C VAL A 68 14.61 4.56 23.51
N ASP A 69 14.93 4.77 24.78
CA ASP A 69 15.60 3.79 25.66
C ASP A 69 16.87 3.16 25.05
N GLY A 70 17.65 3.98 24.30
CA GLY A 70 18.87 3.55 23.62
C GLY A 70 18.64 2.71 22.36
N LYS A 71 17.40 2.48 21.94
CA LYS A 71 17.04 1.79 20.68
C LYS A 71 16.83 2.81 19.57
N LYS A 72 17.50 2.64 18.42
CA LYS A 72 17.26 3.45 17.22
C LYS A 72 16.08 2.91 16.45
N VAL A 73 15.11 3.76 16.18
CA VAL A 73 13.80 3.37 15.64
C VAL A 73 13.56 3.92 14.24
N GLN A 74 13.17 3.04 13.32
CA GLN A 74 12.57 3.40 12.04
C GLN A 74 11.06 3.34 12.16
N ILE A 75 10.37 4.40 11.79
CA ILE A 75 8.90 4.49 11.78
C ILE A 75 8.38 4.36 10.36
N LYS A 76 7.36 3.54 10.14
CA LYS A 76 6.66 3.40 8.87
C LYS A 76 5.17 3.51 9.04
N GLY A 77 4.56 4.44 8.27
CA GLY A 77 3.12 4.62 8.21
C GLY A 77 2.48 3.94 7.00
N THR A 78 1.27 3.43 7.17
CA THR A 78 0.43 2.97 6.07
C THR A 78 -1.02 3.40 6.26
N GLN A 79 -1.77 3.52 5.16
CA GLN A 79 -3.22 3.80 5.13
C GLN A 79 -3.98 2.66 4.44
N GLY A 80 -3.53 1.41 4.59
CA GLY A 80 -4.13 0.22 3.99
C GLY A 80 -3.42 -0.26 2.72
N LYS A 81 -2.13 0.09 2.52
CA LYS A 81 -1.26 -0.58 1.54
C LYS A 81 -0.99 -2.00 1.99
N ASP A 82 -0.78 -2.90 1.04
CA ASP A 82 -0.48 -4.32 1.33
C ASP A 82 0.95 -4.55 1.83
N ALA A 83 1.84 -3.56 1.69
CA ALA A 83 3.23 -3.62 2.12
C ALA A 83 3.78 -2.23 2.48
N ILE A 84 4.78 -2.21 3.37
CA ILE A 84 5.63 -1.04 3.62
C ILE A 84 6.84 -1.06 2.69
N VAL A 85 7.43 0.13 2.48
CA VAL A 85 8.71 0.31 1.77
C VAL A 85 9.81 0.56 2.78
N ILE A 86 10.95 -0.15 2.62
CA ILE A 86 12.11 -0.02 3.47
C ILE A 86 13.38 -0.10 2.60
N ARG A 87 14.43 0.63 2.96
CA ARG A 87 15.66 0.69 2.14
C ARG A 87 16.82 -0.05 2.77
N GLU A 88 16.93 -0.01 4.08
CA GLU A 88 18.00 -0.59 4.86
C GLU A 88 17.41 -1.32 6.06
N GLU A 89 18.18 -2.23 6.66
CA GLU A 89 17.79 -2.93 7.87
C GLU A 89 17.82 -1.97 9.06
N PRO A 90 16.67 -1.71 9.73
CA PRO A 90 16.66 -0.89 10.93
C PRO A 90 17.04 -1.72 12.16
N GLU A 91 17.55 -1.06 13.20
CA GLU A 91 17.75 -1.68 14.50
C GLU A 91 16.41 -2.07 15.11
N TYR A 92 15.46 -1.13 15.11
CA TYR A 92 14.10 -1.32 15.58
C TYR A 92 13.09 -0.78 14.56
N LEU A 93 11.95 -1.45 14.42
CA LEU A 93 10.92 -1.08 13.45
C LEU A 93 9.58 -0.92 14.13
N LEU A 94 8.97 0.27 13.97
CA LEU A 94 7.57 0.53 14.29
C LEU A 94 6.79 0.71 13.00
N VAL A 95 5.69 -0.03 12.83
CA VAL A 95 4.80 0.11 11.68
C VAL A 95 3.39 0.40 12.15
N GLU A 96 2.86 1.55 11.69
CA GLU A 96 1.57 2.06 12.12
C GLU A 96 0.59 2.17 10.96
N TYR A 97 -0.66 1.82 11.22
CA TYR A 97 -1.79 2.16 10.36
C TYR A 97 -2.36 3.52 10.79
N LEU A 98 -2.41 4.48 9.87
CA LEU A 98 -3.10 5.75 10.10
C LEU A 98 -4.55 5.64 9.64
N ASP A 99 -5.47 5.70 10.57
CA ASP A 99 -6.89 5.87 10.28
C ASP A 99 -7.21 7.36 10.11
N LYS A 100 -7.37 7.80 8.87
CA LYS A 100 -7.66 9.22 8.55
C LYS A 100 -9.03 9.70 9.00
N GLU A 101 -9.99 8.79 9.25
CA GLU A 101 -11.33 9.16 9.72
C GLU A 101 -11.31 9.50 11.21
N SER A 102 -10.58 8.73 12.00
CA SER A 102 -10.37 8.99 13.43
C SER A 102 -9.16 9.89 13.71
N GLY A 103 -8.23 10.01 12.76
CA GLY A 103 -6.97 10.72 12.92
C GLY A 103 -5.99 10.01 13.85
N THR A 104 -6.18 8.71 14.14
CA THR A 104 -5.39 7.94 15.10
C THR A 104 -4.52 6.90 14.42
N ILE A 105 -3.46 6.48 15.12
CA ILE A 105 -2.61 5.37 14.68
C ILE A 105 -3.03 4.06 15.35
N GLN A 106 -2.73 2.93 14.69
CA GLN A 106 -2.90 1.57 15.20
C GLN A 106 -1.65 0.78 14.90
N GLU A 107 -1.12 0.09 15.89
CA GLU A 107 0.14 -0.66 15.81
C GLU A 107 -0.03 -1.94 14.96
N ILE A 108 0.79 -2.05 13.90
CA ILE A 108 0.89 -3.24 13.05
C ILE A 108 2.08 -4.10 13.48
N TYR A 109 3.22 -3.47 13.78
CA TYR A 109 4.45 -4.14 14.19
C TYR A 109 5.26 -3.23 15.10
N ASN A 110 5.77 -3.82 16.18
CA ASN A 110 6.59 -3.14 17.17
C ASN A 110 7.67 -4.10 17.65
N GLY A 111 8.82 -4.11 17.00
CA GLY A 111 9.84 -5.09 17.33
C GLY A 111 11.17 -4.93 16.62
N PRO A 112 12.11 -5.89 16.82
CA PRO A 112 13.43 -5.88 16.22
C PRO A 112 13.37 -5.79 14.69
N GLY A 113 14.14 -4.87 14.10
CA GLY A 113 14.17 -4.67 12.65
C GLY A 113 14.67 -5.91 11.90
N ALA A 114 15.69 -6.59 12.46
CA ALA A 114 16.27 -7.80 11.88
C ALA A 114 15.23 -8.93 11.65
N LEU A 115 14.25 -9.08 12.54
CA LEU A 115 13.20 -10.09 12.39
C LEU A 115 12.32 -9.79 11.17
N ALA A 116 11.88 -8.54 11.02
CA ALA A 116 11.07 -8.12 9.87
C ALA A 116 11.88 -8.14 8.56
N TRP A 117 13.16 -7.75 8.63
CA TRP A 117 14.06 -7.67 7.48
C TRP A 117 14.28 -9.00 6.76
N GLN A 118 14.21 -10.12 7.44
CA GLN A 118 14.32 -11.46 6.83
C GLN A 118 13.25 -11.74 5.78
N TYR A 119 12.09 -11.08 5.87
CA TYR A 119 10.94 -11.28 4.98
C TYR A 119 10.78 -10.18 3.92
N ARG A 120 11.83 -9.42 3.67
CA ARG A 120 11.85 -8.38 2.62
C ARG A 120 11.85 -8.97 1.23
N SER A 121 11.24 -8.26 0.30
CA SER A 121 11.30 -8.53 -1.14
C SER A 121 11.91 -7.35 -1.86
N TYR A 122 12.96 -7.56 -2.67
CA TYR A 122 13.60 -6.50 -3.43
C TYR A 122 12.77 -6.08 -4.65
N VAL A 123 12.68 -4.78 -4.90
CA VAL A 123 12.01 -4.17 -6.06
C VAL A 123 13.07 -3.49 -6.94
N PRO A 124 13.60 -4.18 -7.98
CA PRO A 124 14.75 -3.69 -8.76
C PRO A 124 14.51 -2.35 -9.46
N SER A 125 13.29 -2.15 -9.99
CA SER A 125 12.92 -0.94 -10.73
C SER A 125 12.98 0.35 -9.91
N MET A 126 12.95 0.23 -8.58
CA MET A 126 12.87 1.37 -7.66
C MET A 126 13.97 1.37 -6.59
N ASN A 127 14.83 0.36 -6.59
CA ASN A 127 15.96 0.20 -5.67
C ASN A 127 15.56 0.33 -4.18
N PHE A 128 14.50 -0.41 -3.79
CA PHE A 128 14.08 -0.54 -2.40
C PHE A 128 13.56 -1.96 -2.11
N TYR A 129 13.28 -2.23 -0.85
CA TYR A 129 12.64 -3.47 -0.39
C TYR A 129 11.21 -3.20 0.08
N THR A 130 10.39 -4.23 0.04
CA THR A 130 9.04 -4.20 0.61
C THR A 130 8.86 -5.34 1.61
N ILE A 131 8.05 -5.11 2.65
CA ILE A 131 7.64 -6.14 3.60
C ILE A 131 6.11 -6.12 3.67
N ARG A 132 5.47 -7.28 3.50
CA ARG A 132 4.01 -7.38 3.50
C ARG A 132 3.43 -7.14 4.89
N ILE A 133 2.34 -6.38 4.97
CA ILE A 133 1.64 -6.08 6.23
C ILE A 133 1.18 -7.37 6.93
N ASN A 134 0.62 -8.33 6.19
CA ASN A 134 0.22 -9.61 6.77
C ASN A 134 1.37 -10.32 7.48
N LYS A 135 2.58 -10.27 6.88
CA LYS A 135 3.76 -10.88 7.49
C LYS A 135 4.20 -10.15 8.75
N LEU A 136 4.13 -8.84 8.75
CA LEU A 136 4.42 -8.03 9.96
C LEU A 136 3.44 -8.34 11.09
N LEU A 137 2.14 -8.49 10.80
CA LEU A 137 1.15 -8.91 11.80
C LEU A 137 1.41 -10.32 12.36
N GLU A 138 1.82 -11.27 11.50
CA GLU A 138 2.22 -12.62 11.94
C GLU A 138 3.42 -12.57 12.87
N LEU A 139 4.45 -11.79 12.52
CA LEU A 139 5.66 -11.63 13.33
C LEU A 139 5.35 -10.90 14.66
N ASP A 140 4.54 -9.85 14.61
CA ASP A 140 4.14 -9.11 15.82
C ASP A 140 3.46 -10.02 16.84
N ALA A 141 2.64 -10.96 16.39
CA ALA A 141 1.96 -11.90 17.26
C ALA A 141 2.91 -12.90 17.96
N THR A 142 4.15 -13.04 17.51
CA THR A 142 5.17 -13.93 18.13
C THR A 142 6.10 -13.22 19.09
N LEU A 143 6.11 -11.88 19.09
CA LEU A 143 7.01 -11.08 19.93
C LEU A 143 6.60 -11.10 21.40
N GLN A 144 7.59 -11.21 22.26
CA GLN A 144 7.41 -11.07 23.72
C GLN A 144 7.37 -9.58 24.09
N GLU A 145 6.91 -9.28 25.30
CA GLU A 145 6.76 -7.89 25.77
C GLU A 145 8.11 -7.16 25.86
N GLU A 146 9.16 -7.86 26.24
CA GLU A 146 10.54 -7.34 26.38
C GLU A 146 11.16 -6.95 25.02
N GLU A 147 10.64 -7.50 23.94
CA GLU A 147 11.08 -7.19 22.57
C GLU A 147 10.37 -5.96 22.00
N ARG A 148 9.44 -5.37 22.76
CA ARG A 148 8.63 -4.22 22.31
C ARG A 148 9.11 -2.91 22.91
N ILE A 149 8.79 -1.81 22.27
CA ILE A 149 8.82 -0.49 22.88
C ILE A 149 7.46 -0.28 23.56
N ILE A 150 7.46 0.00 24.84
CA ILE A 150 6.22 0.21 25.59
C ILE A 150 5.69 1.63 25.32
N PRO A 151 4.47 1.79 24.82
CA PRO A 151 3.92 3.10 24.56
C PRO A 151 3.59 3.85 25.87
N VAL A 152 3.90 5.14 25.91
CA VAL A 152 3.53 6.06 27.03
C VAL A 152 2.09 6.55 26.91
N ILE A 153 1.52 6.48 25.70
CA ILE A 153 0.09 6.70 25.41
C ILE A 153 -0.42 5.45 24.72
N SER A 154 -1.53 4.88 25.18
CA SER A 154 -2.08 3.64 24.63
C SER A 154 -2.32 3.73 23.11
N VAL A 155 -1.72 2.79 22.36
CA VAL A 155 -1.91 2.62 20.93
C VAL A 155 -2.65 1.30 20.71
N PRO A 156 -3.84 1.31 20.07
CA PRO A 156 -4.56 0.07 19.81
C PRO A 156 -3.84 -0.77 18.76
N LYS A 157 -3.92 -2.10 18.88
CA LYS A 157 -3.44 -3.03 17.85
C LYS A 157 -4.31 -2.92 16.60
N PHE A 158 -3.67 -3.00 15.45
CA PHE A 158 -4.36 -3.02 14.18
C PHE A 158 -5.09 -4.36 13.97
N VAL A 159 -6.41 -4.28 13.70
CA VAL A 159 -7.24 -5.44 13.42
C VAL A 159 -7.61 -5.48 11.95
N LYS A 160 -7.09 -6.46 11.22
CA LYS A 160 -7.23 -6.61 9.76
C LYS A 160 -8.67 -6.56 9.24
N GLY A 161 -9.65 -7.04 10.00
CA GLY A 161 -11.07 -7.02 9.64
C GLY A 161 -11.68 -5.63 9.43
N ILE A 162 -11.01 -4.57 9.88
CA ILE A 162 -11.44 -3.17 9.65
C ILE A 162 -11.17 -2.76 8.20
N ILE A 163 -10.03 -3.16 7.62
CA ILE A 163 -9.72 -2.88 6.19
C ILE A 163 -10.63 -3.68 5.27
N GLU A 164 -10.91 -4.94 5.58
CA GLU A 164 -11.79 -5.78 4.75
C GLU A 164 -13.22 -5.25 4.72
N LYS A 165 -13.77 -4.80 5.86
CA LYS A 165 -15.07 -4.11 5.91
C LYS A 165 -15.06 -2.78 5.16
N LYS A 166 -13.99 -1.98 5.25
CA LYS A 166 -13.84 -0.73 4.47
C LYS A 166 -13.68 -1.01 2.98
N LYS A 167 -12.97 -2.07 2.58
CA LYS A 167 -12.88 -2.51 1.17
C LYS A 167 -14.25 -2.99 0.65
N GLU A 168 -15.01 -3.76 1.40
CA GLU A 168 -16.38 -4.18 1.01
C GLU A 168 -17.35 -3.01 0.87
N ILE A 169 -17.26 -2.00 1.74
CA ILE A 169 -18.09 -0.79 1.66
C ILE A 169 -17.68 0.06 0.45
N THR A 170 -16.38 0.16 0.16
CA THR A 170 -15.85 0.90 -1.01
C THR A 170 -16.10 0.12 -2.31
N GLU A 171 -16.05 -1.22 -2.29
CA GLU A 171 -16.36 -2.06 -3.46
C GLU A 171 -17.86 -2.12 -3.76
N LYS A 172 -18.72 -1.97 -2.77
CA LYS A 172 -20.18 -1.78 -2.98
C LYS A 172 -20.51 -0.38 -3.51
N GLY A 173 -19.64 0.61 -3.30
CA GLY A 173 -19.75 1.98 -3.83
C GLY A 173 -18.98 2.21 -5.14
N GLN A 174 -17.98 1.40 -5.44
CA GLN A 174 -17.24 1.42 -6.70
C GLN A 174 -17.69 0.25 -7.55
N ALA A 175 -18.57 0.53 -8.52
CA ALA A 175 -18.80 -0.38 -9.62
C ALA A 175 -17.47 -0.93 -10.13
N LYS A 176 -17.35 -2.27 -10.15
CA LYS A 176 -16.36 -3.11 -10.86
C LYS A 176 -15.08 -2.38 -11.25
N ARG A 177 -13.92 -2.82 -10.75
CA ARG A 177 -12.63 -2.51 -11.40
C ARG A 177 -12.86 -2.56 -12.90
N LYS A 178 -12.76 -1.40 -13.57
CA LYS A 178 -12.80 -1.34 -15.04
C LYS A 178 -11.62 -2.19 -15.49
N THR A 179 -11.86 -3.44 -15.82
CA THR A 179 -11.02 -4.16 -16.75
C THR A 179 -10.80 -3.18 -17.88
N GLY A 180 -9.53 -2.84 -18.19
CA GLY A 180 -9.27 -1.86 -19.22
C GLY A 180 -10.15 -2.19 -20.41
N LYS A 181 -10.75 -1.21 -21.08
CA LYS A 181 -11.72 -1.42 -22.19
C LYS A 181 -11.26 -2.49 -23.19
N THR A 182 -9.94 -2.69 -23.31
CA THR A 182 -9.28 -3.64 -24.20
C THR A 182 -9.26 -5.08 -23.68
N LEU A 183 -9.45 -5.30 -22.37
CA LEU A 183 -9.41 -6.62 -21.73
C LEU A 183 -10.80 -7.27 -21.59
N VAL A 184 -11.85 -6.59 -22.05
CA VAL A 184 -13.22 -7.13 -22.04
C VAL A 184 -13.37 -8.12 -23.20
N LYS A 185 -14.00 -9.28 -22.93
CA LYS A 185 -14.36 -10.23 -23.98
C LYS A 185 -15.23 -9.55 -25.06
N GLY A 186 -14.90 -9.78 -26.32
CA GLY A 186 -15.53 -9.15 -27.48
C GLY A 186 -14.89 -7.82 -27.90
N TYR A 187 -13.83 -7.35 -27.23
CA TYR A 187 -13.08 -6.20 -27.70
C TYR A 187 -12.31 -6.53 -28.98
N ILE A 188 -12.53 -5.74 -30.03
CA ILE A 188 -11.79 -5.84 -31.29
C ILE A 188 -10.73 -4.74 -31.30
N ASN A 189 -9.47 -5.13 -31.46
CA ASN A 189 -8.36 -4.18 -31.50
C ASN A 189 -8.19 -3.55 -32.91
N ARG A 190 -7.30 -2.57 -33.03
CA ARG A 190 -7.04 -1.84 -34.29
C ARG A 190 -6.50 -2.72 -35.44
N ASN A 191 -6.07 -3.94 -35.15
CA ASN A 191 -5.56 -4.91 -36.10
C ASN A 191 -6.58 -6.03 -36.35
N ASN A 192 -7.86 -5.78 -36.08
CA ASN A 192 -8.98 -6.71 -36.29
C ASN A 192 -8.85 -8.04 -35.55
N GLN A 193 -8.27 -7.98 -34.33
CA GLN A 193 -8.16 -9.15 -33.42
C GLN A 193 -9.21 -9.02 -32.34
N GLU A 194 -10.06 -10.02 -32.19
CA GLU A 194 -11.10 -10.08 -31.16
C GLU A 194 -10.57 -10.77 -29.89
N ASN A 195 -10.82 -10.17 -28.74
CA ASN A 195 -10.47 -10.73 -27.44
C ASN A 195 -11.56 -11.70 -26.95
N TYR A 196 -11.27 -12.98 -26.93
CA TYR A 196 -12.17 -14.04 -26.44
C TYR A 196 -12.15 -14.22 -24.91
N GLY A 197 -11.30 -13.46 -24.20
CA GLY A 197 -11.28 -13.40 -22.76
C GLY A 197 -9.98 -13.89 -22.11
N CYS A 198 -9.92 -13.75 -20.79
CA CYS A 198 -8.80 -14.19 -19.98
C CYS A 198 -8.78 -15.72 -19.86
N LEU A 199 -7.61 -16.33 -20.06
CA LEU A 199 -7.40 -17.78 -19.93
C LEU A 199 -7.16 -18.23 -18.48
N ASN A 200 -7.17 -17.30 -17.50
CA ASN A 200 -6.91 -17.55 -16.09
C ASN A 200 -5.56 -18.26 -15.81
N LYS A 201 -4.58 -18.03 -16.67
CA LYS A 201 -3.20 -18.51 -16.50
C LYS A 201 -2.20 -17.38 -16.69
N PRO A 202 -0.98 -17.49 -16.15
CA PRO A 202 0.08 -16.51 -16.36
C PRO A 202 0.38 -16.33 -17.86
N GLY A 203 0.61 -15.09 -18.28
CA GLY A 203 1.16 -14.78 -19.60
C GLY A 203 2.69 -14.92 -19.61
N ASN A 204 3.31 -14.64 -20.76
CA ASN A 204 4.77 -14.73 -20.93
C ASN A 204 5.54 -13.54 -20.31
N HIS A 205 4.83 -12.49 -19.87
CA HIS A 205 5.39 -11.34 -19.19
C HIS A 205 5.05 -11.35 -17.69
N TYR A 206 6.00 -10.89 -16.88
CA TYR A 206 5.83 -10.81 -15.42
C TYR A 206 4.57 -10.05 -15.02
N ASN A 207 3.77 -10.63 -14.12
CA ASN A 207 2.48 -10.11 -13.63
C ASN A 207 1.40 -9.88 -14.72
N GLN A 208 1.51 -10.50 -15.89
CA GLN A 208 0.48 -10.46 -16.90
C GLN A 208 -0.32 -11.76 -16.96
N MET A 209 -1.62 -11.65 -17.23
CA MET A 209 -2.48 -12.78 -17.55
C MET A 209 -2.51 -13.02 -19.05
N ALA A 210 -2.65 -14.28 -19.45
CA ALA A 210 -2.85 -14.65 -20.85
C ALA A 210 -4.32 -14.45 -21.28
N TYR A 211 -4.51 -13.94 -22.48
CA TYR A 211 -5.81 -13.75 -23.14
C TYR A 211 -5.83 -14.50 -24.46
N LEU A 212 -6.98 -15.07 -24.81
CA LEU A 212 -7.19 -15.67 -26.11
C LEU A 212 -7.63 -14.60 -27.12
N LEU A 213 -6.89 -14.45 -28.20
CA LEU A 213 -7.23 -13.58 -29.33
C LEU A 213 -7.62 -14.41 -30.54
N HIS A 214 -8.65 -13.96 -31.24
CA HIS A 214 -9.11 -14.50 -32.53
C HIS A 214 -8.88 -13.48 -33.63
N CYS A 215 -8.25 -13.90 -34.72
CA CYS A 215 -8.05 -13.04 -35.87
C CYS A 215 -9.27 -13.09 -36.79
N ASN A 216 -10.00 -11.99 -36.95
CA ASN A 216 -11.18 -11.91 -37.81
C ASN A 216 -10.86 -12.02 -39.32
N GLU A 217 -9.58 -11.91 -39.72
CA GLU A 217 -9.15 -12.05 -41.13
C GLU A 217 -8.92 -13.52 -41.52
N CYS A 218 -8.22 -14.30 -40.66
CA CYS A 218 -7.81 -15.65 -41.03
C CYS A 218 -8.33 -16.74 -40.09
N GLY A 219 -9.11 -16.39 -39.07
CA GLY A 219 -9.68 -17.33 -38.12
C GLY A 219 -8.68 -17.94 -37.13
N PHE A 220 -7.41 -17.48 -37.10
CA PHE A 220 -6.40 -18.05 -36.25
C PHE A 220 -6.56 -17.57 -34.79
N GLU A 221 -6.56 -18.51 -33.87
CA GLU A 221 -6.59 -18.23 -32.43
C GLU A 221 -5.20 -18.36 -31.83
N TYR A 222 -4.86 -17.42 -30.93
CA TYR A 222 -3.55 -17.37 -30.28
C TYR A 222 -3.58 -16.62 -28.95
N GLU A 223 -2.55 -16.81 -28.15
CA GLU A 223 -2.44 -16.18 -26.83
C GLU A 223 -1.66 -14.87 -26.89
N ALA A 224 -2.09 -13.89 -26.09
CA ALA A 224 -1.41 -12.63 -25.89
C ALA A 224 -1.41 -12.23 -24.42
N ASN A 225 -0.42 -11.43 -24.00
CA ASN A 225 -0.42 -10.83 -22.67
C ASN A 225 -1.47 -9.72 -22.60
N GLY A 226 -2.05 -9.48 -21.43
CA GLY A 226 -3.05 -8.43 -21.24
C GLY A 226 -2.59 -7.04 -21.69
N CYS A 227 -1.29 -6.70 -21.54
CA CYS A 227 -0.73 -5.44 -22.03
C CYS A 227 -0.70 -5.32 -23.56
N ASP A 228 -0.70 -6.45 -24.28
CA ASP A 228 -0.55 -6.49 -25.74
C ASP A 228 -1.89 -6.55 -26.49
N VAL A 229 -2.99 -6.90 -25.82
CA VAL A 229 -4.32 -7.11 -26.46
C VAL A 229 -4.73 -5.97 -27.38
N ALA A 230 -4.47 -4.72 -27.00
CA ALA A 230 -4.87 -3.53 -27.78
C ALA A 230 -4.09 -3.33 -29.09
N ILE A 231 -2.89 -3.91 -29.19
CA ILE A 231 -1.95 -3.63 -30.28
C ILE A 231 -1.46 -4.88 -31.01
N ARG A 232 -1.83 -6.07 -30.51
CA ARG A 232 -1.33 -7.33 -31.04
C ARG A 232 -1.80 -7.55 -32.46
N LYS A 233 -0.86 -7.97 -33.33
CA LYS A 233 -1.12 -8.43 -34.69
C LYS A 233 -1.21 -9.95 -34.69
N CYS A 234 -1.96 -10.50 -35.64
CA CYS A 234 -2.03 -11.93 -35.84
C CYS A 234 -0.65 -12.50 -36.22
N PRO A 235 -0.12 -13.50 -35.51
CA PRO A 235 1.17 -14.09 -35.83
C PRO A 235 1.13 -14.89 -37.19
N ARG A 236 -0.06 -15.26 -37.68
CA ARG A 236 -0.20 -16.03 -38.91
C ARG A 236 -0.29 -15.15 -40.13
N CYS A 237 -1.07 -14.08 -40.12
CA CYS A 237 -1.24 -13.22 -41.29
C CYS A 237 -0.48 -11.89 -41.20
N MET A 238 0.15 -11.60 -40.03
CA MET A 238 1.06 -10.46 -39.82
C MET A 238 0.48 -9.06 -40.14
N GLN A 239 -0.84 -8.95 -40.28
CA GLN A 239 -1.56 -7.70 -40.57
C GLN A 239 -2.04 -6.98 -39.34
#